data_7df8404ffd5baf93c1be3e53d287bcd7
#
_entry.id   7df8404ffd5baf93c1be3e53d287bcd7
#
_cell.length_a   1.000
_cell.length_b   1.000
_cell.length_c   1.000
_cell.angle_alpha   90.00
_cell.angle_beta   90.00
_cell.angle_gamma   90.00
#
_symmetry.space_group_name_H-M   'P 1'
#
loop_
_entity.id
_entity.type
_entity.pdbx_description
1 polymer ?
#
loop_
_entity_poly.entity_id
_entity_poly.type
_entity_poly.pdbx_seq_one_letter_code
_entity_poly.pdbx_strand_id
1 'polypeptide(L)'
;MGYLPKCVDFEANSCFGVGCYEQAVISLHAKAFLLSIHFKNYSSMKHFTLHELTRSTTATLQGIDNTPPAEAVHRLELLVEHVLDPLREAWGKPIHVSSGYRCPALNKAVGGAPASQHMRGEAADISVGNPADNRRLYHLLHTLKLPVDQAINEYDFSWIHVSYGPRMRRQYFAIR
;
A
#
# COMPACT_ATOMS: atom_id res chain seq x y z
N MET A 1 -50.35 -46.18 -17.26
CA MET A 1 -49.39 -47.06 -17.92
C MET A 1 -48.08 -46.27 -18.01
N GLY A 2 -47.09 -46.49 -17.29
CA GLY A 2 -46.57 -47.63 -16.63
C GLY A 2 -45.06 -47.47 -16.58
N TYR A 3 -44.49 -48.01 -15.60
CA TYR A 3 -43.10 -48.38 -15.44
C TYR A 3 -42.13 -47.37 -14.80
N LEU A 4 -42.03 -47.48 -13.51
CA LEU A 4 -40.81 -47.26 -12.75
C LEU A 4 -39.87 -48.46 -12.89
N PRO A 5 -38.58 -48.31 -12.95
CA PRO A 5 -37.64 -49.35 -12.61
C PRO A 5 -37.14 -49.19 -11.19
N LYS A 6 -37.02 -50.33 -10.54
CA LYS A 6 -36.70 -50.68 -9.18
C LYS A 6 -35.27 -50.22 -8.77
N CYS A 7 -35.17 -49.86 -7.45
CA CYS A 7 -33.93 -49.89 -6.69
C CYS A 7 -33.26 -51.27 -6.79
N VAL A 8 -31.96 -51.28 -6.98
CA VAL A 8 -31.12 -52.43 -6.74
C VAL A 8 -30.12 -52.01 -5.66
N ASP A 9 -30.26 -52.65 -4.49
CA ASP A 9 -29.28 -52.61 -3.42
C ASP A 9 -27.94 -53.15 -3.92
N PHE A 10 -26.88 -52.42 -3.64
CA PHE A 10 -25.52 -52.96 -3.77
C PHE A 10 -24.78 -52.82 -2.46
N GLU A 11 -24.39 -53.95 -1.94
CA GLU A 11 -23.81 -54.22 -0.64
C GLU A 11 -22.50 -53.41 -0.40
N ALA A 12 -22.30 -53.12 0.86
CA ALA A 12 -21.06 -52.68 1.45
C ALA A 12 -19.89 -53.61 1.12
N ASN A 13 -18.85 -53.08 0.48
CA ASN A 13 -17.53 -53.66 0.55
C ASN A 13 -16.49 -52.56 0.82
N SER A 14 -15.85 -52.75 1.94
CA SER A 14 -14.73 -52.01 2.50
C SER A 14 -13.63 -51.77 1.44
N CYS A 15 -13.33 -50.50 1.19
CA CYS A 15 -12.02 -50.12 0.73
C CYS A 15 -11.43 -49.10 1.71
N PHE A 16 -10.59 -49.60 2.58
CA PHE A 16 -9.58 -48.77 3.26
C PHE A 16 -8.68 -48.20 2.17
N GLY A 17 -8.90 -46.95 1.82
CA GLY A 17 -8.14 -46.23 0.81
C GLY A 17 -7.38 -45.09 1.43
N VAL A 18 -6.07 -45.20 1.49
CA VAL A 18 -5.06 -44.23 1.95
C VAL A 18 -5.09 -42.93 1.13
N GLY A 19 -5.90 -42.85 0.08
CA GLY A 19 -5.94 -41.74 -0.88
C GLY A 19 -6.62 -40.47 -0.41
N CYS A 20 -7.53 -40.50 0.59
CA CYS A 20 -8.24 -39.31 1.04
C CYS A 20 -7.40 -38.39 1.94
N TYR A 21 -6.44 -38.94 2.67
CA TYR A 21 -5.55 -38.14 3.52
C TYR A 21 -4.47 -37.40 2.72
N GLU A 22 -3.97 -37.99 1.65
CA GLU A 22 -2.97 -37.30 0.81
C GLU A 22 -3.53 -36.08 0.09
N GLN A 23 -4.75 -36.12 -0.42
CA GLN A 23 -5.35 -34.94 -1.08
C GLN A 23 -5.66 -33.81 -0.09
N ALA A 24 -6.07 -34.13 1.14
CA ALA A 24 -6.29 -33.13 2.18
C ALA A 24 -4.98 -32.48 2.65
N VAL A 25 -3.92 -33.27 2.79
CA VAL A 25 -2.59 -32.79 3.20
C VAL A 25 -1.96 -31.93 2.10
N ILE A 26 -2.06 -32.33 0.83
CA ILE A 26 -1.58 -31.53 -0.31
C ILE A 26 -2.34 -30.20 -0.40
N SER A 27 -3.66 -30.19 -0.15
CA SER A 27 -4.47 -28.96 -0.13
C SER A 27 -4.08 -28.04 1.02
N LEU A 28 -3.77 -28.56 2.21
CA LEU A 28 -3.29 -27.77 3.36
C LEU A 28 -1.89 -27.21 3.12
N HIS A 29 -0.98 -28.01 2.57
CA HIS A 29 0.37 -27.54 2.23
C HIS A 29 0.37 -26.56 1.07
N ALA A 30 -0.49 -26.73 0.06
CA ALA A 30 -0.66 -25.75 -1.01
C ALA A 30 -1.25 -24.43 -0.51
N LYS A 31 -2.23 -24.47 0.42
CA LYS A 31 -2.76 -23.28 1.08
C LYS A 31 -1.73 -22.60 1.99
N ALA A 32 -0.97 -23.38 2.76
CA ALA A 32 0.12 -22.87 3.58
C ALA A 32 1.26 -22.31 2.74
N PHE A 33 1.56 -22.94 1.60
CA PHE A 33 2.56 -22.46 0.64
C PHE A 33 2.09 -21.18 -0.09
N LEU A 34 0.82 -21.09 -0.49
CA LEU A 34 0.22 -19.87 -1.04
C LEU A 34 0.14 -18.73 0.02
N LEU A 35 -0.18 -19.07 1.27
CA LEU A 35 -0.09 -18.13 2.39
C LEU A 35 1.36 -17.70 2.65
N SER A 36 2.33 -18.62 2.59
CA SER A 36 3.76 -18.26 2.78
C SER A 36 4.32 -17.43 1.62
N ILE A 37 3.82 -17.62 0.39
CA ILE A 37 4.17 -16.75 -0.74
C ILE A 37 3.53 -15.36 -0.55
N HIS A 38 2.29 -15.27 -0.06
CA HIS A 38 1.68 -13.98 0.30
C HIS A 38 2.41 -13.28 1.47
N PHE A 39 2.93 -14.03 2.45
CA PHE A 39 3.73 -13.47 3.55
C PHE A 39 5.17 -13.13 3.14
N LYS A 40 5.71 -13.71 2.07
CA LYS A 40 7.09 -13.46 1.63
C LYS A 40 7.27 -12.19 0.80
N ASN A 41 6.17 -11.56 0.37
CA ASN A 41 6.17 -10.27 -0.32
C ASN A 41 5.75 -9.11 0.60
N TYR A 42 5.95 -9.20 1.90
CA TYR A 42 5.94 -8.03 2.76
C TYR A 42 7.17 -7.20 2.39
N SER A 43 6.94 -6.16 1.63
CA SER A 43 7.88 -5.23 1.06
C SER A 43 8.93 -4.84 2.08
N SER A 44 10.19 -5.07 1.75
CA SER A 44 11.28 -4.49 2.53
C SER A 44 11.38 -3.02 2.15
N MET A 45 10.60 -2.15 2.81
CA MET A 45 10.85 -0.72 2.79
C MET A 45 12.29 -0.50 3.27
N LYS A 46 13.19 -0.04 2.38
CA LYS A 46 14.63 0.05 2.67
C LYS A 46 14.96 1.25 3.55
N HIS A 47 14.32 2.38 3.29
CA HIS A 47 14.67 3.67 3.87
C HIS A 47 13.54 4.30 4.66
N PHE A 48 12.34 3.75 4.60
CA PHE A 48 11.15 4.26 5.27
C PHE A 48 10.53 3.18 6.14
N THR A 49 9.74 3.59 7.12
CA THR A 49 8.99 2.69 8.00
C THR A 49 7.50 2.99 7.92
N LEU A 50 6.67 1.98 8.15
CA LEU A 50 5.22 2.19 8.24
C LEU A 50 4.86 3.21 9.31
N HIS A 51 5.61 3.24 10.41
CA HIS A 51 5.41 4.22 11.48
C HIS A 51 5.60 5.67 10.97
N GLU A 52 6.64 5.95 10.17
CA GLU A 52 6.84 7.29 9.57
C GLU A 52 5.70 7.68 8.65
N LEU A 53 5.15 6.72 7.91
CA LEU A 53 4.07 6.93 6.96
C LEU A 53 2.68 7.03 7.60
N THR A 54 2.53 6.74 8.89
CA THR A 54 1.22 6.71 9.57
C THR A 54 1.15 7.63 10.79
N ARG A 55 2.30 8.07 11.33
CA ARG A 55 2.34 8.99 12.48
C ARG A 55 1.72 10.34 12.13
N SER A 56 1.02 10.93 13.08
CA SER A 56 0.47 12.29 12.98
C SER A 56 0.35 12.93 14.36
N THR A 57 0.99 14.08 14.51
CA THR A 57 0.86 14.88 15.75
C THR A 57 -0.58 15.32 15.98
N THR A 58 -1.30 15.71 14.93
CA THR A 58 -2.72 16.08 15.01
C THR A 58 -3.57 14.93 15.50
N ALA A 59 -3.35 13.71 14.97
CA ALA A 59 -4.08 12.53 15.41
C ALA A 59 -3.83 12.25 16.91
N THR A 60 -2.57 12.30 17.34
CA THR A 60 -2.19 12.09 18.76
C THR A 60 -2.85 13.13 19.68
N LEU A 61 -2.77 14.41 19.31
CA LEU A 61 -3.34 15.50 20.14
C LEU A 61 -4.86 15.46 20.22
N GLN A 62 -5.53 14.99 19.19
CA GLN A 62 -6.98 14.92 19.12
C GLN A 62 -7.56 13.54 19.45
N GLY A 63 -6.72 12.56 19.84
CA GLY A 63 -7.17 11.21 20.14
C GLY A 63 -7.78 10.48 18.93
N ILE A 64 -7.36 10.81 17.71
CA ILE A 64 -7.85 10.19 16.49
C ILE A 64 -7.05 8.90 16.22
N ASP A 65 -7.75 7.77 16.10
CA ASP A 65 -7.13 6.53 15.64
C ASP A 65 -6.82 6.64 14.13
N ASN A 66 -5.54 6.72 13.81
CA ASN A 66 -5.03 6.78 12.44
C ASN A 66 -4.44 5.45 11.99
N THR A 67 -4.89 4.32 12.55
CA THR A 67 -4.45 2.99 12.12
C THR A 67 -4.91 2.71 10.68
N PRO A 68 -3.99 2.43 9.74
CA PRO A 68 -4.35 2.17 8.36
C PRO A 68 -4.97 0.77 8.22
N PRO A 69 -6.00 0.60 7.38
CA PRO A 69 -6.45 -0.73 6.97
C PRO A 69 -5.38 -1.42 6.09
N ALA A 70 -5.41 -2.75 6.03
CA ALA A 70 -4.42 -3.55 5.29
C ALA A 70 -4.24 -3.11 3.83
N GLU A 71 -5.32 -2.72 3.17
CA GLU A 71 -5.28 -2.19 1.79
C GLU A 71 -4.47 -0.89 1.68
N ALA A 72 -4.60 0.02 2.65
CA ALA A 72 -3.82 1.26 2.67
C ALA A 72 -2.36 0.99 3.00
N VAL A 73 -2.05 0.03 3.88
CA VAL A 73 -0.69 -0.42 4.15
C VAL A 73 -0.03 -0.91 2.87
N HIS A 74 -0.68 -1.81 2.14
CA HIS A 74 -0.16 -2.34 0.88
C HIS A 74 0.12 -1.23 -0.14
N ARG A 75 -0.76 -0.23 -0.25
CA ARG A 75 -0.55 0.91 -1.17
C ARG A 75 0.61 1.81 -0.73
N LEU A 76 0.79 2.01 0.57
CA LEU A 76 1.97 2.71 1.10
C LEU A 76 3.27 1.97 0.76
N GLU A 77 3.27 0.65 0.86
CA GLU A 77 4.41 -0.18 0.48
C GLU A 77 4.76 -0.02 -1.00
N LEU A 78 3.76 -0.03 -1.88
CA LEU A 78 3.95 0.21 -3.31
C LEU A 78 4.48 1.63 -3.59
N LEU A 79 3.99 2.65 -2.87
CA LEU A 79 4.51 4.02 -2.97
C LEU A 79 5.98 4.09 -2.56
N VAL A 80 6.36 3.40 -1.49
CA VAL A 80 7.76 3.35 -1.03
C VAL A 80 8.62 2.63 -2.06
N GLU A 81 8.25 1.43 -2.46
CA GLU A 81 9.01 0.60 -3.39
C GLU A 81 9.26 1.29 -4.74
N HIS A 82 8.23 1.88 -5.30
CA HIS A 82 8.29 2.40 -6.67
C HIS A 82 8.71 3.87 -6.77
N VAL A 83 8.55 4.64 -5.69
CA VAL A 83 8.81 6.08 -5.73
C VAL A 83 9.76 6.54 -4.64
N LEU A 84 9.46 6.27 -3.35
CA LEU A 84 10.21 6.91 -2.26
C LEU A 84 11.61 6.30 -2.08
N ASP A 85 11.77 4.99 -2.11
CA ASP A 85 13.08 4.33 -1.99
C ASP A 85 14.01 4.67 -3.17
N PRO A 86 13.58 4.57 -4.45
CA PRO A 86 14.40 5.01 -5.58
C PRO A 86 14.78 6.50 -5.51
N LEU A 87 13.85 7.34 -5.09
CA LEU A 87 14.11 8.78 -4.90
C LEU A 87 15.15 9.02 -3.80
N ARG A 88 15.01 8.32 -2.67
CA ARG A 88 15.91 8.39 -1.52
C ARG A 88 17.33 7.91 -1.86
N GLU A 89 17.43 6.84 -2.64
CA GLU A 89 18.72 6.32 -3.14
C GLU A 89 19.40 7.33 -4.05
N ALA A 90 18.67 7.90 -5.01
CA ALA A 90 19.21 8.91 -5.92
C ALA A 90 19.55 10.24 -5.24
N TRP A 91 18.78 10.63 -4.23
CA TRP A 91 19.03 11.83 -3.45
C TRP A 91 20.26 11.69 -2.52
N GLY A 92 20.53 10.48 -2.05
CA GLY A 92 21.71 10.15 -1.22
C GLY A 92 21.66 10.64 0.23
N LYS A 93 20.57 11.30 0.66
CA LYS A 93 20.39 11.87 2.00
C LYS A 93 18.99 11.58 2.53
N PRO A 94 18.72 11.66 3.85
CA PRO A 94 17.39 11.48 4.41
C PRO A 94 16.33 12.36 3.74
N ILE A 95 15.17 11.76 3.47
CA ILE A 95 13.94 12.45 3.06
C ILE A 95 12.97 12.29 4.21
N HIS A 96 12.44 13.39 4.70
CA HIS A 96 11.48 13.42 5.79
C HIS A 96 10.04 13.28 5.26
N VAL A 97 9.24 12.41 5.87
CA VAL A 97 7.81 12.31 5.62
C VAL A 97 7.09 13.13 6.69
N SER A 98 6.43 14.20 6.27
CA SER A 98 5.61 15.04 7.16
C SER A 98 4.18 14.52 7.29
N SER A 99 3.66 13.83 6.25
CA SER A 99 2.34 13.20 6.27
C SER A 99 2.31 12.03 5.28
N GLY A 100 1.82 10.89 5.69
CA GLY A 100 1.54 9.74 4.82
C GLY A 100 0.04 9.40 4.86
N TYR A 101 -0.34 8.23 5.41
CA TYR A 101 -1.72 7.85 5.55
C TYR A 101 -2.50 8.80 6.47
N ARG A 102 -3.74 9.10 6.09
CA ARG A 102 -4.72 9.83 6.89
C ARG A 102 -6.05 9.11 6.89
N CYS A 103 -6.56 8.70 8.04
CA CYS A 103 -7.94 8.23 8.14
C CYS A 103 -8.91 9.38 7.81
N PRO A 104 -10.19 9.12 7.47
CA PRO A 104 -11.14 10.17 7.12
C PRO A 104 -11.30 11.26 8.19
N ALA A 105 -11.26 10.87 9.47
CA ALA A 105 -11.35 11.81 10.58
C ALA A 105 -10.14 12.75 10.63
N LEU A 106 -8.92 12.19 10.51
CA LEU A 106 -7.70 12.99 10.46
C LEU A 106 -7.67 13.89 9.22
N ASN A 107 -8.03 13.36 8.05
CA ASN A 107 -8.07 14.15 6.82
C ASN A 107 -9.00 15.38 6.96
N LYS A 108 -10.16 15.21 7.59
CA LYS A 108 -11.07 16.31 7.91
C LYS A 108 -10.45 17.29 8.91
N ALA A 109 -9.80 16.79 9.95
CA ALA A 109 -9.19 17.61 11.00
C ALA A 109 -8.07 18.52 10.47
N VAL A 110 -7.32 18.06 9.44
CA VAL A 110 -6.24 18.86 8.80
C VAL A 110 -6.71 19.64 7.57
N GLY A 111 -8.02 19.66 7.27
CA GLY A 111 -8.56 20.39 6.11
C GLY A 111 -8.20 19.77 4.75
N GLY A 112 -7.91 18.47 4.71
CA GLY A 112 -7.55 17.76 3.49
C GLY A 112 -8.74 17.62 2.52
N ALA A 113 -8.43 17.48 1.22
CA ALA A 113 -9.44 17.31 0.17
C ALA A 113 -10.32 16.07 0.44
N PRO A 114 -11.64 16.11 0.14
CA PRO A 114 -12.55 14.99 0.40
C PRO A 114 -12.17 13.68 -0.30
N ALA A 115 -11.49 13.75 -1.45
CA ALA A 115 -11.03 12.60 -2.22
C ALA A 115 -9.50 12.43 -2.14
N SER A 116 -8.87 12.83 -1.03
CA SER A 116 -7.42 12.80 -0.84
C SER A 116 -6.83 11.41 -1.04
N GLN A 117 -5.69 11.36 -1.74
CA GLN A 117 -4.91 10.13 -1.95
C GLN A 117 -4.29 9.61 -0.64
N HIS A 118 -4.05 10.48 0.33
CA HIS A 118 -3.59 10.10 1.66
C HIS A 118 -4.56 9.14 2.36
N MET A 119 -5.88 9.31 2.17
CA MET A 119 -6.88 8.40 2.77
C MET A 119 -6.84 6.98 2.21
N ARG A 120 -6.22 6.80 1.06
CA ARG A 120 -6.08 5.48 0.43
C ARG A 120 -4.69 4.86 0.60
N GLY A 121 -3.76 5.56 1.29
CA GLY A 121 -2.37 5.14 1.37
C GLY A 121 -1.57 5.33 0.07
N GLU A 122 -2.07 6.16 -0.85
CA GLU A 122 -1.48 6.38 -2.17
C GLU A 122 -0.55 7.60 -2.22
N ALA A 123 -0.34 8.32 -1.11
CA ALA A 123 0.40 9.57 -1.12
C ALA A 123 1.23 9.78 0.16
N ALA A 124 2.29 10.57 -0.01
CA ALA A 124 3.09 11.13 1.06
C ALA A 124 3.50 12.57 0.76
N ASP A 125 3.52 13.40 1.80
CA ASP A 125 4.09 14.74 1.78
C ASP A 125 5.53 14.64 2.30
N ILE A 126 6.50 15.02 1.47
CA ILE A 126 7.94 14.83 1.74
C ILE A 126 8.70 16.15 1.69
N SER A 127 9.79 16.21 2.45
CA SER A 127 10.68 17.38 2.51
C SER A 127 12.12 16.96 2.83
N VAL A 128 13.07 17.77 2.39
CA VAL A 128 14.51 17.66 2.73
C VAL A 128 15.02 18.88 3.50
N GLY A 129 14.11 19.62 4.13
CA GLY A 129 14.41 20.63 5.16
C GLY A 129 14.33 22.08 4.69
N ASN A 130 14.42 22.39 3.39
CA ASN A 130 14.30 23.76 2.89
C ASN A 130 13.74 23.81 1.45
N PRO A 131 13.10 24.94 1.04
CA PRO A 131 12.49 25.05 -0.28
C PRO A 131 13.44 24.87 -1.47
N ALA A 132 14.69 25.31 -1.34
CA ALA A 132 15.67 25.20 -2.44
C ALA A 132 16.02 23.73 -2.73
N ASP A 133 16.23 22.93 -1.69
CA ASP A 133 16.52 21.50 -1.82
C ASP A 133 15.25 20.71 -2.15
N ASN A 134 14.06 21.09 -1.63
CA ASN A 134 12.79 20.52 -2.06
C ASN A 134 12.55 20.72 -3.56
N ARG A 135 12.90 21.88 -4.11
CA ARG A 135 12.85 22.14 -5.55
C ARG A 135 13.78 21.19 -6.32
N ARG A 136 15.01 20.96 -5.83
CA ARG A 136 15.95 20.01 -6.45
C ARG A 136 15.41 18.57 -6.40
N LEU A 137 14.83 18.18 -5.26
CA LEU A 137 14.21 16.86 -5.09
C LEU A 137 13.04 16.66 -6.06
N TYR A 138 12.20 17.69 -6.24
CA TYR A 138 11.10 17.68 -7.20
C TYR A 138 11.59 17.51 -8.65
N HIS A 139 12.65 18.21 -9.02
CA HIS A 139 13.25 18.05 -10.36
C HIS A 139 13.90 16.67 -10.52
N LEU A 140 14.46 16.11 -9.46
CA LEU A 140 15.03 14.77 -9.47
C LEU A 140 13.95 13.71 -9.73
N LEU A 141 12.76 13.80 -9.08
CA LEU A 141 11.60 12.96 -9.40
C LEU A 141 11.29 12.94 -10.89
N HIS A 142 11.24 14.12 -11.51
CA HIS A 142 10.97 14.27 -12.93
C HIS A 142 12.09 13.67 -13.80
N THR A 143 13.36 13.94 -13.46
CA THR A 143 14.53 13.46 -14.22
C THR A 143 14.63 11.93 -14.20
N LEU A 144 14.36 11.31 -13.05
CA LEU A 144 14.36 9.86 -12.88
C LEU A 144 13.16 9.18 -13.55
N LYS A 145 12.18 9.96 -14.02
CA LYS A 145 10.93 9.45 -14.61
C LYS A 145 10.21 8.45 -13.71
N LEU A 146 10.28 8.66 -12.39
CA LEU A 146 9.63 7.79 -11.44
C LEU A 146 8.12 7.69 -11.72
N PRO A 147 7.50 6.52 -11.45
CA PRO A 147 6.11 6.26 -11.84
C PRO A 147 5.11 6.93 -10.87
N VAL A 148 5.18 8.26 -10.74
CA VAL A 148 4.24 9.01 -9.91
C VAL A 148 2.87 9.14 -10.57
N ASP A 149 1.80 9.11 -9.77
CA ASP A 149 0.50 9.57 -10.22
C ASP A 149 0.48 11.12 -10.26
N GLN A 150 0.87 11.74 -9.14
CA GLN A 150 1.04 13.20 -9.03
C GLN A 150 2.31 13.52 -8.24
N ALA A 151 3.01 14.57 -8.67
CA ALA A 151 4.02 15.27 -7.88
C ALA A 151 3.63 16.75 -7.84
N ILE A 152 3.36 17.27 -6.64
CA ILE A 152 2.84 18.62 -6.45
C ILE A 152 3.84 19.41 -5.62
N ASN A 153 4.25 20.56 -6.16
CA ASN A 153 4.92 21.58 -5.38
C ASN A 153 3.87 22.32 -4.56
N GLU A 154 3.92 22.20 -3.25
CA GLU A 154 2.98 22.90 -2.37
C GLU A 154 3.65 24.06 -1.64
N TYR A 155 2.96 25.20 -1.62
CA TYR A 155 3.37 26.44 -0.95
C TYR A 155 4.82 26.81 -1.22
N ASP A 156 5.15 26.94 -2.51
CA ASP A 156 6.47 27.36 -2.99
C ASP A 156 7.62 26.47 -2.51
N PHE A 157 7.42 25.16 -2.64
CA PHE A 157 8.35 24.10 -2.21
C PHE A 157 8.52 23.99 -0.69
N SER A 158 7.53 24.40 0.11
CA SER A 158 7.53 24.09 1.55
C SER A 158 7.58 22.58 1.79
N TRP A 159 6.87 21.83 0.97
CA TRP A 159 6.97 20.37 0.83
C TRP A 159 6.56 19.93 -0.58
N ILE A 160 6.74 18.66 -0.86
CA ILE A 160 6.33 18.02 -2.09
C ILE A 160 5.29 16.95 -1.75
N HIS A 161 4.08 17.08 -2.28
CA HIS A 161 3.15 15.96 -2.33
C HIS A 161 3.56 15.02 -3.45
N VAL A 162 3.72 13.74 -3.14
CA VAL A 162 4.03 12.70 -4.11
C VAL A 162 3.06 11.54 -3.95
N SER A 163 2.56 11.00 -5.05
CA SER A 163 1.60 9.91 -5.02
C SER A 163 1.88 8.83 -6.06
N TYR A 164 1.49 7.60 -5.71
CA TYR A 164 1.53 6.42 -6.56
C TYR A 164 0.19 5.70 -6.45
N GLY A 165 -0.44 5.37 -7.56
CA GLY A 165 -1.74 4.72 -7.56
C GLY A 165 -2.19 4.32 -8.97
N PRO A 166 -3.31 3.62 -9.11
CA PRO A 166 -3.71 2.98 -10.36
C PRO A 166 -3.94 3.94 -11.53
N ARG A 167 -4.13 5.24 -11.26
CA ARG A 167 -4.36 6.24 -12.32
C ARG A 167 -3.11 6.56 -13.11
N MET A 168 -1.93 6.54 -12.50
CA MET A 168 -0.63 6.77 -13.14
C MET A 168 -0.60 7.98 -14.08
N ARG A 169 -1.15 9.10 -13.66
CA ARG A 169 -1.36 10.31 -14.50
C ARG A 169 -0.08 11.03 -14.87
N ARG A 170 1.00 10.83 -14.10
CA ARG A 170 2.30 11.50 -14.28
C ARG A 170 2.18 13.04 -14.30
N GLN A 171 1.34 13.58 -13.43
CA GLN A 171 1.09 15.02 -13.35
C GLN A 171 2.09 15.70 -12.43
N TYR A 172 2.67 16.80 -12.93
CA TYR A 172 3.59 17.66 -12.19
C TYR A 172 3.03 19.09 -12.23
N PHE A 173 2.71 19.66 -11.06
CA PHE A 173 2.15 21.01 -10.96
C PHE A 173 2.41 21.61 -9.58
N ALA A 174 1.94 22.87 -9.38
CA ALA A 174 2.09 23.59 -8.13
C ALA A 174 0.74 24.04 -7.58
N ILE A 175 0.61 24.04 -6.25
CA ILE A 175 -0.47 24.66 -5.48
C ILE A 175 0.16 25.76 -4.62
N ARG A 176 -0.48 26.96 -4.66
CA ARG A 176 -0.06 28.14 -3.91
C ARG A 176 -1.03 28.46 -2.80
#